data_6c87ce728caba51c6eb4ae921b504ccb
#
_entry.id   6c87ce728caba51c6eb4ae921b504ccb
#
_cell.length_a   1.000
_cell.length_b   1.000
_cell.length_c   1.000
_cell.angle_alpha   90.00
_cell.angle_beta   90.00
_cell.angle_gamma   90.00
#
_symmetry.space_group_name_H-M   'P 1'
#
loop_
_entity.id
_entity.type
_entity.pdbx_description
1 polymer ?
#
loop_
_entity_poly.entity_id
_entity_poly.type
_entity_poly.pdbx_seq_one_letter_code
_entity_poly.pdbx_strand_id
1 'polypeptide(L)'
;MKKIIAIIFLFTGLNAAAQDPHFSQYYQAPLFLNPGFTGITPQQRVVLNHRIQWPSLPQAFTTYAASYDIFVNELRSGFGVLFTTDKMGSAGWRSTTASLLYSYKIKLTSKLVFSPGISFGYGVNGLDRNKLRMGDGLEYDGTSLDPELNKLGKDGYLDFGSGFVLYSKNIWLGASFSHINRPELSVLGEDSRLPMKTSIHGGVKLSLHGARTSRPSYLTPSFIYKMQGPTFSQLDLGINYHIDPISVGLWYRGKPFQKSVANTVEQDAFIIFLGLYFKNLTLGYSYDFTISKLQTASGGAHEISVVYEFSSHRSDKKNKKKYKLIPCPSFNSKEGFWN
;
A
#
# COMPACT_ATOMS: atom_id res chain seq x y z
N MET A 1 -31.56 15.48 -36.06
CA MET A 1 -31.56 15.69 -34.60
C MET A 1 -31.07 14.46 -33.82
N LYS A 2 -31.50 13.22 -34.08
CA LYS A 2 -31.02 12.00 -33.32
C LYS A 2 -29.52 11.71 -33.46
N LYS A 3 -28.86 12.03 -34.57
CA LYS A 3 -27.42 11.86 -34.79
C LYS A 3 -26.53 12.88 -34.03
N ILE A 4 -27.07 14.09 -33.78
CA ILE A 4 -26.37 15.16 -33.05
C ILE A 4 -26.37 14.84 -31.54
N ILE A 5 -27.46 14.24 -31.04
CA ILE A 5 -27.56 13.80 -29.62
C ILE A 5 -26.57 12.66 -29.32
N ALA A 6 -26.31 11.76 -30.27
CA ALA A 6 -25.33 10.68 -30.12
C ALA A 6 -23.87 11.20 -30.06
N ILE A 7 -23.56 12.28 -30.75
CA ILE A 7 -22.22 12.91 -30.73
C ILE A 7 -21.99 13.68 -29.41
N ILE A 8 -23.04 14.28 -28.83
CA ILE A 8 -22.91 14.98 -27.52
C ILE A 8 -22.71 13.97 -26.38
N PHE A 9 -23.24 12.76 -26.48
CA PHE A 9 -23.00 11.70 -25.49
C PHE A 9 -21.59 11.08 -25.56
N LEU A 10 -20.87 11.24 -26.68
CA LEU A 10 -19.50 10.77 -26.84
C LEU A 10 -18.47 11.73 -26.21
N PHE A 11 -18.87 12.96 -25.89
CA PHE A 11 -18.02 14.01 -25.31
C PHE A 11 -18.22 14.22 -23.81
N THR A 12 -19.04 13.43 -23.12
CA THR A 12 -18.99 13.38 -21.66
C THR A 12 -17.72 12.63 -21.27
N GLY A 13 -16.63 13.41 -21.16
CA GLY A 13 -15.27 12.93 -20.95
C GLY A 13 -15.21 11.90 -19.83
N LEU A 14 -14.69 10.75 -20.14
CA LEU A 14 -14.19 9.78 -19.19
C LEU A 14 -13.03 10.46 -18.44
N ASN A 15 -13.33 11.10 -17.32
CA ASN A 15 -12.31 11.50 -16.36
C ASN A 15 -11.69 10.21 -15.80
N ALA A 16 -10.73 9.63 -16.52
CA ALA A 16 -9.91 8.54 -16.04
C ALA A 16 -8.94 9.14 -15.00
N ALA A 17 -9.35 9.21 -13.74
CA ALA A 17 -8.46 9.56 -12.66
C ALA A 17 -7.49 8.40 -12.44
N ALA A 18 -6.20 8.66 -12.59
CA ALA A 18 -5.16 7.70 -12.26
C ALA A 18 -5.26 7.37 -10.75
N GLN A 19 -5.41 6.08 -10.44
CA GLN A 19 -5.45 5.57 -9.07
C GLN A 19 -4.10 4.96 -8.73
N ASP A 20 -3.65 5.18 -7.51
CA ASP A 20 -2.46 4.52 -7.01
C ASP A 20 -2.66 3.01 -6.87
N PRO A 21 -1.59 2.23 -7.03
CA PRO A 21 -1.63 0.83 -6.68
C PRO A 21 -1.96 0.66 -5.19
N HIS A 22 -2.54 -0.47 -4.84
CA HIS A 22 -2.85 -0.79 -3.46
C HIS A 22 -2.49 -2.23 -3.13
N PHE A 23 -2.09 -2.46 -1.88
CA PHE A 23 -1.86 -3.79 -1.33
C PHE A 23 -3.07 -4.20 -0.49
N SER A 24 -3.44 -5.47 -0.57
CA SER A 24 -4.44 -6.10 0.29
C SER A 24 -3.84 -6.42 1.66
N GLN A 25 -2.56 -6.79 1.69
CA GLN A 25 -1.78 -7.01 2.90
C GLN A 25 -1.14 -5.70 3.41
N TYR A 26 -1.93 -4.63 3.61
CA TYR A 26 -1.39 -3.32 4.00
C TYR A 26 -0.58 -3.35 5.31
N TYR A 27 -0.86 -4.30 6.20
CA TYR A 27 -0.11 -4.53 7.43
C TYR A 27 1.27 -5.18 7.18
N GLN A 28 1.48 -5.83 6.02
CA GLN A 28 2.77 -6.31 5.55
C GLN A 28 3.49 -5.28 4.66
N ALA A 29 2.88 -4.12 4.39
CA ALA A 29 3.46 -3.02 3.64
C ALA A 29 3.35 -1.69 4.42
N PRO A 30 3.84 -1.63 5.68
CA PRO A 30 3.55 -0.51 6.58
C PRO A 30 4.08 0.84 6.10
N LEU A 31 5.26 0.88 5.47
CA LEU A 31 5.83 2.12 4.96
C LEU A 31 5.08 2.65 3.73
N PHE A 32 4.50 1.76 2.95
CA PHE A 32 3.63 2.12 1.84
C PHE A 32 2.29 2.71 2.33
N LEU A 33 1.79 2.23 3.48
CA LEU A 33 0.55 2.70 4.06
C LEU A 33 0.69 4.08 4.72
N ASN A 34 1.73 4.25 5.58
CA ASN A 34 1.84 5.44 6.42
C ASN A 34 3.30 5.65 6.86
N PRO A 35 3.90 6.82 6.60
CA PRO A 35 5.26 7.11 7.03
C PRO A 35 5.43 7.13 8.57
N GLY A 36 4.36 7.27 9.34
CA GLY A 36 4.38 7.15 10.80
C GLY A 36 4.79 5.75 11.31
N PHE A 37 4.73 4.71 10.46
CA PHE A 37 5.19 3.36 10.79
C PHE A 37 6.70 3.17 10.64
N THR A 38 7.44 4.12 10.12
CA THR A 38 8.88 4.01 9.94
C THR A 38 9.57 3.79 11.30
N GLY A 39 10.43 2.76 11.40
CA GLY A 39 11.12 2.42 12.64
C GLY A 39 10.16 2.08 13.80
N ILE A 40 9.01 1.49 13.52
CA ILE A 40 8.05 1.10 14.55
C ILE A 40 8.46 -0.19 15.27
N THR A 41 9.33 -0.97 14.67
CA THR A 41 9.95 -2.15 15.26
C THR A 41 11.34 -1.80 15.80
N PRO A 42 11.82 -2.44 16.87
CA PRO A 42 13.17 -2.18 17.41
C PRO A 42 14.28 -2.76 16.52
N GLN A 43 13.93 -3.71 15.65
CA GLN A 43 14.83 -4.32 14.69
C GLN A 43 14.86 -3.51 13.40
N GLN A 44 15.93 -3.69 12.62
CA GLN A 44 15.94 -3.33 11.22
C GLN A 44 15.02 -4.29 10.48
N ARG A 45 14.23 -3.77 9.58
CA ARG A 45 13.24 -4.55 8.84
C ARG A 45 13.37 -4.32 7.35
N VAL A 46 13.35 -5.41 6.58
CA VAL A 46 13.18 -5.41 5.13
C VAL A 46 11.82 -6.01 4.81
N VAL A 47 11.10 -5.37 3.90
CA VAL A 47 9.81 -5.87 3.41
C VAL A 47 9.81 -5.87 1.90
N LEU A 48 9.38 -6.98 1.32
CA LEU A 48 9.17 -7.15 -0.11
C LEU A 48 7.71 -7.54 -0.36
N ASN A 49 7.06 -6.84 -1.26
CA ASN A 49 5.69 -7.12 -1.66
C ASN A 49 5.59 -7.24 -3.17
N HIS A 50 4.82 -8.22 -3.61
CA HIS A 50 4.49 -8.42 -5.01
C HIS A 50 3.00 -8.71 -5.15
N ARG A 51 2.32 -7.95 -6.01
CA ARG A 51 0.90 -8.10 -6.29
C ARG A 51 0.66 -8.19 -7.79
N ILE A 52 -0.15 -9.17 -8.19
CA ILE A 52 -0.67 -9.30 -9.54
C ILE A 52 -2.19 -9.22 -9.44
N GLN A 53 -2.77 -8.26 -10.14
CA GLN A 53 -4.23 -8.07 -10.18
C GLN A 53 -4.73 -8.38 -11.59
N TRP A 54 -5.81 -9.18 -11.65
CA TRP A 54 -6.48 -9.63 -12.86
C TRP A 54 -5.58 -10.41 -13.83
N PRO A 55 -4.93 -11.49 -13.35
CA PRO A 55 -3.97 -12.25 -14.16
C PRO A 55 -4.59 -12.91 -15.41
N SER A 56 -5.91 -13.11 -15.43
CA SER A 56 -6.62 -13.70 -16.59
C SER A 56 -6.89 -12.68 -17.70
N LEU A 57 -6.71 -11.38 -17.45
CA LEU A 57 -6.85 -10.37 -18.47
C LEU A 57 -5.52 -10.19 -19.24
N PRO A 58 -5.58 -9.91 -20.54
CA PRO A 58 -4.37 -9.52 -21.28
C PRO A 58 -3.73 -8.32 -20.55
N GLN A 59 -2.51 -8.51 -20.05
CA GLN A 59 -1.73 -7.48 -19.37
C GLN A 59 -2.25 -7.11 -17.97
N ALA A 60 -2.12 -8.06 -17.06
CA ALA A 60 -2.35 -7.91 -15.64
C ALA A 60 -1.64 -6.69 -15.04
N PHE A 61 -2.27 -6.05 -14.07
CA PHE A 61 -1.62 -5.01 -13.27
C PHE A 61 -0.62 -5.67 -12.31
N THR A 62 0.61 -5.19 -12.30
CA THR A 62 1.66 -5.79 -11.49
C THR A 62 2.37 -4.73 -10.68
N THR A 63 2.34 -4.86 -9.37
CA THR A 63 2.97 -3.94 -8.42
C THR A 63 4.05 -4.66 -7.62
N TYR A 64 5.20 -4.03 -7.49
CA TYR A 64 6.30 -4.44 -6.60
C TYR A 64 6.56 -3.32 -5.62
N ALA A 65 6.82 -3.67 -4.37
CA ALA A 65 7.35 -2.74 -3.38
C ALA A 65 8.48 -3.41 -2.60
N ALA A 66 9.51 -2.63 -2.32
CA ALA A 66 10.61 -3.01 -1.44
C ALA A 66 10.83 -1.89 -0.43
N SER A 67 10.91 -2.21 0.83
CA SER A 67 11.19 -1.21 1.86
C SER A 67 12.18 -1.71 2.89
N TYR A 68 12.92 -0.77 3.46
CA TYR A 68 13.81 -0.99 4.59
C TYR A 68 13.58 0.11 5.60
N ASP A 69 13.53 -0.25 6.88
CA ASP A 69 13.44 0.72 7.96
C ASP A 69 14.25 0.30 9.19
N ILE A 70 14.68 1.32 9.94
CA ILE A 70 15.47 1.20 11.15
C ILE A 70 15.00 2.21 12.19
N PHE A 71 14.99 1.81 13.46
CA PHE A 71 14.79 2.71 14.58
C PHE A 71 16.13 3.05 15.23
N VAL A 72 16.43 4.34 15.32
CA VAL A 72 17.62 4.88 16.02
C VAL A 72 17.19 5.36 17.40
N ASN A 73 17.56 4.61 18.41
CA ASN A 73 17.07 4.77 19.78
C ASN A 73 17.50 6.12 20.39
N GLU A 74 18.74 6.56 20.12
CA GLU A 74 19.32 7.80 20.61
C GLU A 74 18.55 9.03 20.12
N LEU A 75 18.07 8.99 18.88
CA LEU A 75 17.32 10.05 18.23
C LEU A 75 15.81 9.90 18.43
N ARG A 76 15.34 8.78 18.98
CA ARG A 76 13.91 8.43 19.05
C ARG A 76 13.23 8.46 17.68
N SER A 77 13.97 8.19 16.63
CA SER A 77 13.57 8.42 15.25
C SER A 77 13.66 7.13 14.42
N GLY A 78 12.71 6.98 13.53
CA GLY A 78 12.72 5.97 12.50
C GLY A 78 13.19 6.58 11.17
N PHE A 79 14.05 5.86 10.46
CA PHE A 79 14.49 6.17 9.10
C PHE A 79 14.13 5.01 8.20
N GLY A 80 13.66 5.29 7.00
CA GLY A 80 13.28 4.26 6.05
C GLY A 80 13.43 4.70 4.62
N VAL A 81 13.48 3.70 3.75
CA VAL A 81 13.43 3.86 2.29
C VAL A 81 12.33 2.95 1.75
N LEU A 82 11.62 3.43 0.76
CA LEU A 82 10.58 2.68 0.06
C LEU A 82 10.79 2.84 -1.44
N PHE A 83 10.84 1.73 -2.13
CA PHE A 83 10.88 1.67 -3.59
C PHE A 83 9.60 0.96 -4.06
N THR A 84 8.89 1.58 -5.00
CA THR A 84 7.71 0.96 -5.62
C THR A 84 7.82 1.03 -7.14
N THR A 85 7.32 0.00 -7.80
CA THR A 85 7.14 0.04 -9.26
C THR A 85 5.82 -0.62 -9.60
N ASP A 86 5.03 0.06 -10.40
CA ASP A 86 3.73 -0.38 -10.86
C ASP A 86 3.70 -0.41 -12.38
N LYS A 87 3.15 -1.50 -12.93
CA LYS A 87 2.99 -1.69 -14.37
C LYS A 87 1.52 -1.87 -14.67
N MET A 88 0.99 -1.08 -15.56
CA MET A 88 -0.43 -1.04 -15.88
C MET A 88 -0.68 -1.14 -17.38
N GLY A 89 -1.66 -1.93 -17.73
CA GLY A 89 -2.31 -1.93 -19.04
C GLY A 89 -1.46 -2.31 -20.25
N SER A 90 -2.12 -2.25 -21.40
CA SER A 90 -1.60 -2.69 -22.71
C SER A 90 -0.49 -1.80 -23.25
N ALA A 91 -0.54 -0.53 -22.99
CA ALA A 91 0.48 0.43 -23.39
C ALA A 91 1.79 0.31 -22.57
N GLY A 92 1.83 -0.58 -21.57
CA GLY A 92 3.02 -0.78 -20.75
C GLY A 92 3.36 0.44 -19.90
N TRP A 93 2.36 1.15 -19.41
CA TRP A 93 2.57 2.25 -18.45
C TRP A 93 3.31 1.72 -17.23
N ARG A 94 4.38 2.39 -16.86
CA ARG A 94 5.18 2.08 -15.67
C ARG A 94 5.34 3.34 -14.83
N SER A 95 4.99 3.22 -13.56
CA SER A 95 5.28 4.21 -12.54
C SER A 95 6.31 3.63 -11.57
N THR A 96 7.40 4.33 -11.33
CA THR A 96 8.45 3.89 -10.39
C THR A 96 8.74 5.04 -9.44
N THR A 97 8.67 4.79 -8.14
CA THR A 97 8.89 5.80 -7.09
C THR A 97 9.90 5.30 -6.08
N ALA A 98 10.85 6.15 -5.71
CA ALA A 98 11.76 5.96 -4.59
C ALA A 98 11.51 7.03 -3.55
N SER A 99 11.30 6.65 -2.29
CA SER A 99 10.94 7.57 -1.21
C SER A 99 11.84 7.37 0.01
N LEU A 100 12.23 8.47 0.63
CA LEU A 100 12.85 8.54 1.95
C LEU A 100 11.76 8.82 2.98
N LEU A 101 11.77 8.08 4.08
CA LEU A 101 10.77 8.20 5.13
C LEU A 101 11.45 8.49 6.47
N TYR A 102 10.83 9.36 7.23
CA TYR A 102 11.26 9.74 8.57
C TYR A 102 10.08 9.74 9.52
N SER A 103 10.29 9.28 10.76
CA SER A 103 9.30 9.41 11.82
C SER A 103 9.96 9.69 13.16
N TYR A 104 9.24 10.36 14.06
CA TYR A 104 9.68 10.65 15.41
C TYR A 104 8.73 10.03 16.44
N LYS A 105 9.26 9.41 17.51
CA LYS A 105 8.45 8.72 18.52
C LYS A 105 8.25 9.57 19.75
N ILE A 106 7.04 10.08 19.96
CA ILE A 106 6.65 10.92 21.10
C ILE A 106 5.85 10.06 22.08
N LYS A 107 6.38 9.84 23.27
CA LYS A 107 5.62 9.22 24.37
C LYS A 107 4.66 10.24 24.96
N LEU A 108 3.38 10.11 24.73
CA LEU A 108 2.35 10.94 25.35
C LEU A 108 2.10 10.49 26.81
N THR A 109 2.10 9.18 27.02
CA THR A 109 2.01 8.55 28.34
C THR A 109 2.93 7.33 28.43
N SER A 110 2.98 6.68 29.59
CA SER A 110 3.72 5.40 29.74
C SER A 110 3.21 4.27 28.84
N LYS A 111 2.01 4.39 28.29
CA LYS A 111 1.35 3.35 27.49
C LYS A 111 1.00 3.80 26.07
N LEU A 112 1.06 5.10 25.75
CA LEU A 112 0.60 5.69 24.50
C LEU A 112 1.73 6.44 23.81
N VAL A 113 1.96 6.12 22.55
CA VAL A 113 2.96 6.76 21.68
C VAL A 113 2.28 7.41 20.48
N PHE A 114 2.65 8.63 20.18
CA PHE A 114 2.33 9.33 18.94
C PHE A 114 3.56 9.33 18.03
N SER A 115 3.38 8.89 16.81
CA SER A 115 4.45 8.73 15.82
C SER A 115 4.09 9.50 14.54
N PRO A 116 4.37 10.82 14.48
CA PRO A 116 4.31 11.55 13.23
C PRO A 116 5.41 11.08 12.28
N GLY A 117 5.12 11.14 10.98
CA GLY A 117 6.06 10.77 9.93
C GLY A 117 5.87 11.61 8.68
N ILE A 118 6.94 11.73 7.92
CA ILE A 118 6.97 12.40 6.62
C ILE A 118 7.64 11.49 5.60
N SER A 119 7.28 11.65 4.33
CA SER A 119 7.93 11.01 3.21
C SER A 119 8.27 12.03 2.13
N PHE A 120 9.43 11.85 1.53
CA PHE A 120 9.92 12.59 0.38
C PHE A 120 10.25 11.59 -0.72
N GLY A 121 9.58 11.67 -1.85
CA GLY A 121 9.69 10.75 -2.97
C GLY A 121 10.10 11.45 -4.26
N TYR A 122 10.75 10.67 -5.12
CA TYR A 122 10.95 10.99 -6.52
C TYR A 122 10.35 9.88 -7.36
N GLY A 123 9.40 10.23 -8.21
CA GLY A 123 8.71 9.32 -9.11
C GLY A 123 9.09 9.56 -10.56
N VAL A 124 9.10 8.49 -11.35
CA VAL A 124 9.27 8.54 -12.81
C VAL A 124 8.17 7.72 -13.43
N ASN A 125 7.42 8.35 -14.31
CA ASN A 125 6.39 7.71 -15.13
C ASN A 125 6.87 7.58 -16.57
N GLY A 126 6.44 6.54 -17.24
CA GLY A 126 6.77 6.37 -18.66
C GLY A 126 5.96 5.25 -19.31
N LEU A 127 5.84 5.34 -20.61
CA LEU A 127 5.26 4.33 -21.48
C LEU A 127 6.36 3.47 -22.09
N ASP A 128 6.11 2.18 -22.25
CA ASP A 128 7.00 1.29 -22.98
C ASP A 128 6.76 1.47 -24.49
N ARG A 129 7.62 2.24 -25.14
CA ARG A 129 7.52 2.54 -26.59
C ARG A 129 7.45 1.28 -27.45
N ASN A 130 8.11 0.19 -27.04
CA ASN A 130 8.12 -1.07 -27.80
C ASN A 130 6.77 -1.79 -27.79
N LYS A 131 5.85 -1.38 -26.92
CA LYS A 131 4.50 -1.93 -26.82
C LYS A 131 3.44 -1.07 -27.48
N LEU A 132 3.81 0.16 -27.85
CA LEU A 132 2.92 1.07 -28.57
C LEU A 132 2.90 0.66 -30.04
N ARG A 133 1.75 0.21 -30.53
CA ARG A 133 1.51 -0.04 -31.96
C ARG A 133 0.70 1.15 -32.49
N MET A 134 1.35 1.99 -33.26
CA MET A 134 0.68 3.10 -33.96
C MET A 134 0.16 2.61 -35.33
N GLY A 135 -0.86 3.30 -35.85
CA GLY A 135 -1.49 2.92 -37.10
C GLY A 135 -0.54 2.95 -38.29
N ASP A 136 0.37 3.91 -38.34
CA ASP A 136 1.45 4.05 -39.33
C ASP A 136 2.52 2.97 -39.21
N GLY A 137 2.79 2.48 -38.01
CA GLY A 137 3.72 1.35 -37.78
C GLY A 137 3.23 0.01 -38.35
N LEU A 138 1.95 -0.11 -38.71
CA LEU A 138 1.44 -1.26 -39.44
C LEU A 138 1.88 -1.25 -40.90
N GLU A 139 2.14 -0.07 -41.49
CA GLU A 139 2.64 0.10 -42.86
C GLU A 139 4.17 0.04 -42.96
N TYR A 140 4.90 0.41 -41.88
CA TYR A 140 6.35 0.57 -41.87
C TYR A 140 7.06 -0.39 -40.91
N ASP A 141 6.76 -1.68 -40.99
CA ASP A 141 7.46 -2.76 -40.28
C ASP A 141 7.61 -2.53 -38.75
N GLY A 142 6.57 -1.94 -38.15
CA GLY A 142 6.50 -1.72 -36.69
C GLY A 142 7.14 -0.42 -36.19
N THR A 143 7.76 0.37 -37.07
CA THR A 143 8.39 1.66 -36.71
C THR A 143 7.44 2.80 -37.08
N SER A 144 6.96 3.55 -36.09
CA SER A 144 6.20 4.77 -36.35
C SER A 144 7.12 5.95 -36.60
N LEU A 145 6.77 6.77 -37.59
CA LEU A 145 7.46 8.02 -37.93
C LEU A 145 6.83 9.24 -37.22
N ASP A 146 5.85 9.03 -36.35
CA ASP A 146 5.15 10.10 -35.66
C ASP A 146 6.10 10.86 -34.71
N PRO A 147 6.33 12.17 -34.93
CA PRO A 147 7.16 12.98 -34.04
C PRO A 147 6.63 13.09 -32.61
N GLU A 148 5.35 12.88 -32.38
CA GLU A 148 4.73 12.88 -31.05
C GLU A 148 5.26 11.76 -30.17
N LEU A 149 5.65 10.61 -30.76
CA LEU A 149 6.33 9.52 -30.02
C LEU A 149 7.64 9.94 -29.39
N ASN A 150 8.34 10.91 -29.98
CA ASN A 150 9.57 11.45 -29.42
C ASN A 150 9.33 12.36 -28.20
N LYS A 151 8.11 12.89 -28.09
CA LYS A 151 7.66 13.67 -26.93
C LYS A 151 7.20 12.77 -25.77
N LEU A 152 6.86 11.51 -26.05
CA LEU A 152 6.54 10.52 -25.00
C LEU A 152 7.79 10.21 -24.18
N GLY A 153 8.09 11.10 -23.24
CA GLY A 153 9.25 11.03 -22.35
C GLY A 153 9.00 10.18 -21.11
N LYS A 154 10.04 10.06 -20.33
CA LYS A 154 9.91 9.70 -18.91
C LYS A 154 9.87 11.01 -18.14
N ASP A 155 8.75 11.31 -17.52
CA ASP A 155 8.64 12.49 -16.69
C ASP A 155 8.85 12.14 -15.23
N GLY A 156 9.78 12.89 -14.61
CA GLY A 156 10.08 12.78 -13.20
C GLY A 156 9.31 13.83 -12.40
N TYR A 157 8.83 13.42 -11.22
CA TYR A 157 8.13 14.32 -10.32
C TYR A 157 8.58 14.10 -8.87
N LEU A 158 8.49 15.18 -8.08
CA LEU A 158 8.66 15.11 -6.64
C LEU A 158 7.32 14.80 -5.99
N ASP A 159 7.35 13.96 -4.95
CA ASP A 159 6.18 13.55 -4.19
C ASP A 159 6.41 13.75 -2.69
N PHE A 160 5.45 14.36 -2.03
CA PHE A 160 5.49 14.60 -0.59
C PHE A 160 4.31 13.90 0.08
N GLY A 161 4.62 13.25 1.18
CA GLY A 161 3.62 12.63 2.02
C GLY A 161 3.87 12.91 3.49
N SER A 162 2.82 12.78 4.27
CA SER A 162 2.83 12.94 5.72
C SER A 162 1.86 11.94 6.35
N GLY A 163 2.04 11.65 7.62
CA GLY A 163 1.12 10.81 8.34
C GLY A 163 1.46 10.72 9.81
N PHE A 164 0.60 10.09 10.56
CA PHE A 164 0.87 9.79 11.95
C PHE A 164 0.22 8.47 12.37
N VAL A 165 0.77 7.88 13.40
CA VAL A 165 0.19 6.72 14.07
C VAL A 165 0.17 6.98 15.57
N LEU A 166 -1.00 6.85 16.18
CA LEU A 166 -1.20 6.83 17.62
C LEU A 166 -1.38 5.38 18.05
N TYR A 167 -0.53 4.87 18.94
CA TYR A 167 -0.60 3.46 19.30
C TYR A 167 -0.22 3.17 20.75
N SER A 168 -0.77 2.09 21.23
CA SER A 168 -0.44 1.43 22.50
C SER A 168 -0.08 -0.02 22.24
N LYS A 169 0.07 -0.84 23.27
CA LYS A 169 0.31 -2.30 23.10
C LYS A 169 -0.81 -3.05 22.37
N ASN A 170 -2.05 -2.56 22.46
CA ASN A 170 -3.22 -3.30 22.01
C ASN A 170 -4.05 -2.57 20.95
N ILE A 171 -3.88 -1.27 20.78
CA ILE A 171 -4.72 -0.45 19.90
C ILE A 171 -3.82 0.45 19.09
N TRP A 172 -4.15 0.66 17.82
CA TRP A 172 -3.54 1.69 16.99
C TRP A 172 -4.59 2.38 16.13
N LEU A 173 -4.34 3.64 15.84
CA LEU A 173 -5.09 4.47 14.91
C LEU A 173 -4.10 5.36 14.18
N GLY A 174 -4.25 5.49 12.88
CA GLY A 174 -3.37 6.34 12.07
C GLY A 174 -4.10 6.98 10.91
N ALA A 175 -3.49 8.06 10.41
CA ALA A 175 -3.88 8.67 9.15
C ALA A 175 -2.62 9.00 8.35
N SER A 176 -2.73 8.93 7.02
CA SER A 176 -1.68 9.31 6.10
C SER A 176 -2.23 10.08 4.91
N PHE A 177 -1.41 10.99 4.40
CA PHE A 177 -1.65 11.85 3.27
C PHE A 177 -0.49 11.69 2.30
N SER A 178 -0.75 11.19 1.10
CA SER A 178 0.23 11.07 0.02
C SER A 178 -0.11 12.07 -1.07
N HIS A 179 0.86 12.42 -1.91
CA HIS A 179 0.69 13.39 -3.01
C HIS A 179 0.16 14.75 -2.55
N ILE A 180 0.70 15.26 -1.43
CA ILE A 180 0.27 16.54 -0.83
C ILE A 180 0.51 17.70 -1.81
N ASN A 181 1.58 17.64 -2.58
CA ASN A 181 1.95 18.62 -3.61
C ASN A 181 1.20 18.43 -4.94
N ARG A 182 0.36 17.37 -5.06
CA ARG A 182 -0.40 17.04 -6.27
C ARG A 182 0.47 17.14 -7.53
N PRO A 183 1.52 16.30 -7.63
CA PRO A 183 2.47 16.39 -8.73
C PRO A 183 1.79 16.21 -10.07
N GLU A 184 2.33 16.86 -11.09
CA GLU A 184 1.87 16.71 -12.47
C GLU A 184 2.44 15.42 -13.07
N LEU A 185 1.58 14.62 -13.70
CA LEU A 185 1.93 13.33 -14.31
C LEU A 185 1.81 13.36 -15.83
N SER A 186 1.69 14.54 -16.42
CA SER A 186 1.43 14.66 -17.86
C SER A 186 2.62 14.13 -18.66
N VAL A 187 2.37 13.16 -19.53
CA VAL A 187 3.32 12.67 -20.54
C VAL A 187 3.10 13.37 -21.88
N LEU A 188 1.94 13.99 -22.06
CA LEU A 188 1.51 14.63 -23.31
C LEU A 188 1.37 16.15 -23.20
N GLY A 189 1.72 16.76 -22.05
CA GLY A 189 1.65 18.21 -21.84
C GLY A 189 0.26 18.74 -21.44
N GLU A 190 -0.71 17.84 -21.15
CA GLU A 190 -2.01 18.22 -20.59
C GLU A 190 -1.95 18.28 -19.05
N ASP A 191 -2.73 19.13 -18.41
CA ASP A 191 -2.78 19.26 -16.94
C ASP A 191 -3.39 17.97 -16.31
N SER A 192 -2.53 17.05 -15.91
CA SER A 192 -2.90 15.77 -15.29
C SER A 192 -2.25 15.64 -13.91
N ARG A 193 -2.88 16.22 -12.90
CA ARG A 193 -2.37 16.22 -11.54
C ARG A 193 -2.80 14.97 -10.77
N LEU A 194 -1.84 14.32 -10.11
CA LEU A 194 -2.12 13.21 -9.21
C LEU A 194 -2.90 13.71 -8.00
N PRO A 195 -4.14 13.24 -7.76
CA PRO A 195 -4.91 13.71 -6.63
C PRO A 195 -4.30 13.26 -5.30
N MET A 196 -4.43 14.10 -4.27
CA MET A 196 -4.04 13.73 -2.91
C MET A 196 -4.80 12.49 -2.47
N LYS A 197 -4.07 11.51 -1.90
CA LYS A 197 -4.60 10.30 -1.31
C LYS A 197 -4.58 10.41 0.20
N THR A 198 -5.72 10.15 0.81
CA THR A 198 -5.89 10.11 2.27
C THR A 198 -6.21 8.68 2.68
N SER A 199 -5.54 8.18 3.72
CA SER A 199 -5.83 6.88 4.31
C SER A 199 -6.02 7.01 5.81
N ILE A 200 -7.09 6.42 6.35
CA ILE A 200 -7.34 6.32 7.79
C ILE A 200 -7.40 4.84 8.13
N HIS A 201 -6.64 4.41 9.11
CA HIS A 201 -6.54 3.00 9.45
C HIS A 201 -6.41 2.79 10.95
N GLY A 202 -6.87 1.64 11.42
CA GLY A 202 -6.78 1.30 12.83
C GLY A 202 -7.16 -0.13 13.11
N GLY A 203 -6.92 -0.54 14.34
CA GLY A 203 -7.29 -1.87 14.80
C GLY A 203 -6.99 -2.10 16.26
N VAL A 204 -7.43 -3.26 16.72
CA VAL A 204 -7.29 -3.68 18.12
C VAL A 204 -6.75 -5.10 18.15
N LYS A 205 -5.73 -5.36 18.98
CA LYS A 205 -5.19 -6.68 19.25
C LYS A 205 -5.84 -7.24 20.52
N LEU A 206 -6.63 -8.29 20.37
CA LEU A 206 -7.31 -9.00 21.44
C LEU A 206 -6.57 -10.29 21.73
N SER A 207 -5.90 -10.37 22.88
CA SER A 207 -5.25 -11.61 23.33
C SER A 207 -6.29 -12.63 23.77
N LEU A 208 -6.25 -13.83 23.19
CA LEU A 208 -7.21 -14.91 23.47
C LEU A 208 -6.67 -15.91 24.49
N HIS A 209 -5.63 -15.53 25.28
CA HIS A 209 -5.02 -16.41 26.25
C HIS A 209 -5.99 -16.77 27.38
N GLY A 210 -6.44 -18.02 27.39
CA GLY A 210 -6.85 -18.67 28.63
C GLY A 210 -5.61 -19.14 29.37
N ALA A 211 -5.63 -19.14 30.70
CA ALA A 211 -4.53 -19.57 31.61
C ALA A 211 -3.98 -20.98 31.35
N ARG A 212 -4.42 -21.70 30.36
CA ARG A 212 -4.11 -23.12 30.05
C ARG A 212 -3.46 -23.36 28.68
N THR A 213 -3.34 -22.37 27.78
CA THR A 213 -2.75 -22.61 26.45
C THR A 213 -1.31 -22.13 26.41
N SER A 214 -0.38 -23.05 26.11
CA SER A 214 1.05 -22.78 25.97
C SER A 214 1.44 -21.97 24.73
N ARG A 215 0.51 -21.71 23.81
CA ARG A 215 0.75 -20.94 22.58
C ARG A 215 0.00 -19.62 22.61
N PRO A 216 0.70 -18.47 22.46
CA PRO A 216 0.05 -17.18 22.37
C PRO A 216 -0.82 -17.10 21.10
N SER A 217 -2.09 -16.77 21.30
CA SER A 217 -3.04 -16.53 20.20
C SER A 217 -3.73 -15.19 20.39
N TYR A 218 -4.01 -14.50 19.28
CA TYR A 218 -4.70 -13.24 19.31
C TYR A 218 -5.55 -13.00 18.05
N LEU A 219 -6.57 -12.21 18.23
CA LEU A 219 -7.48 -11.78 17.20
C LEU A 219 -7.26 -10.28 16.97
N THR A 220 -7.23 -9.88 15.71
CA THR A 220 -6.94 -8.48 15.36
C THR A 220 -7.97 -7.96 14.34
N PRO A 221 -9.14 -7.51 14.82
CA PRO A 221 -10.04 -6.74 13.97
C PRO A 221 -9.39 -5.41 13.59
N SER A 222 -9.54 -5.01 12.33
CA SER A 222 -8.94 -3.79 11.81
C SER A 222 -9.66 -3.28 10.57
N PHE A 223 -9.44 -2.02 10.28
CA PHE A 223 -10.02 -1.34 9.13
C PHE A 223 -9.00 -0.43 8.46
N ILE A 224 -9.25 -0.15 7.19
CA ILE A 224 -8.61 0.93 6.46
C ILE A 224 -9.61 1.58 5.52
N TYR A 225 -9.71 2.90 5.60
CA TYR A 225 -10.48 3.72 4.70
C TYR A 225 -9.53 4.58 3.86
N LYS A 226 -9.67 4.54 2.54
CA LYS A 226 -8.84 5.27 1.58
C LYS A 226 -9.72 6.15 0.72
N MET A 227 -9.21 7.34 0.40
CA MET A 227 -9.82 8.27 -0.56
C MET A 227 -8.70 8.83 -1.44
N GLN A 228 -8.98 8.97 -2.75
CA GLN A 228 -8.08 9.64 -3.68
C GLN A 228 -8.89 10.43 -4.71
N GLY A 229 -8.75 11.75 -4.68
CA GLY A 229 -9.59 12.63 -5.48
C GLY A 229 -11.08 12.54 -5.13
N PRO A 230 -11.97 13.05 -6.03
CA PRO A 230 -13.41 13.08 -5.75
C PRO A 230 -14.12 11.74 -6.02
N THR A 231 -13.52 10.84 -6.78
CA THR A 231 -14.19 9.67 -7.34
C THR A 231 -13.78 8.34 -6.68
N PHE A 232 -12.62 8.28 -6.05
CA PHE A 232 -12.15 7.04 -5.44
C PHE A 232 -12.32 7.05 -3.93
N SER A 233 -13.09 6.10 -3.41
CA SER A 233 -13.13 5.76 -1.99
C SER A 233 -13.23 4.25 -1.82
N GLN A 234 -12.57 3.71 -0.79
CA GLN A 234 -12.52 2.29 -0.50
C GLN A 234 -12.47 2.08 1.01
N LEU A 235 -13.25 1.13 1.49
CA LEU A 235 -13.21 0.67 2.86
C LEU A 235 -12.89 -0.83 2.88
N ASP A 236 -11.80 -1.18 3.55
CA ASP A 236 -11.42 -2.55 3.85
C ASP A 236 -11.67 -2.81 5.34
N LEU A 237 -12.44 -3.83 5.65
CA LEU A 237 -12.73 -4.29 7.01
C LEU A 237 -12.28 -5.74 7.12
N GLY A 238 -11.60 -6.09 8.19
CA GLY A 238 -11.15 -7.46 8.33
C GLY A 238 -10.73 -7.84 9.73
N ILE A 239 -10.44 -9.12 9.85
CA ILE A 239 -10.03 -9.76 11.07
C ILE A 239 -8.92 -10.76 10.77
N ASN A 240 -7.84 -10.69 11.54
CA ASN A 240 -6.78 -11.70 11.48
C ASN A 240 -6.74 -12.48 12.79
N TYR A 241 -6.69 -13.78 12.68
CA TYR A 241 -6.43 -14.71 13.77
C TYR A 241 -4.98 -15.19 13.66
N HIS A 242 -4.24 -15.03 14.74
CA HIS A 242 -2.86 -15.48 14.83
C HIS A 242 -2.71 -16.52 15.92
N ILE A 243 -2.05 -17.63 15.58
CA ILE A 243 -1.55 -18.65 16.49
C ILE A 243 -0.19 -19.12 15.96
N ASP A 244 0.88 -18.94 16.76
CA ASP A 244 2.25 -19.24 16.31
C ASP A 244 2.38 -20.69 15.81
N PRO A 245 2.90 -20.94 14.59
CA PRO A 245 3.52 -20.03 13.64
C PRO A 245 2.61 -19.55 12.48
N ILE A 246 1.29 -19.64 12.60
CA ILE A 246 0.34 -19.41 11.52
C ILE A 246 -0.51 -18.18 11.81
N SER A 247 -0.88 -17.44 10.77
CA SER A 247 -1.91 -16.40 10.79
C SER A 247 -2.88 -16.59 9.64
N VAL A 248 -4.17 -16.42 9.92
CA VAL A 248 -5.24 -16.46 8.91
C VAL A 248 -6.05 -15.18 9.02
N GLY A 249 -6.33 -14.56 7.90
CA GLY A 249 -7.11 -13.33 7.83
C GLY A 249 -8.28 -13.44 6.85
N LEU A 250 -9.37 -12.78 7.20
CA LEU A 250 -10.53 -12.59 6.33
C LEU A 250 -10.84 -11.10 6.26
N TRP A 251 -10.95 -10.59 5.03
CA TRP A 251 -11.18 -9.18 4.77
C TRP A 251 -12.27 -8.99 3.73
N TYR A 252 -13.03 -7.93 3.91
CA TYR A 252 -14.00 -7.44 2.97
C TYR A 252 -13.56 -6.07 2.45
N ARG A 253 -13.61 -5.89 1.13
CA ARG A 253 -13.34 -4.64 0.45
C ARG A 253 -14.56 -4.17 -0.30
N GLY A 254 -14.91 -2.89 -0.11
CA GLY A 254 -16.07 -2.31 -0.78
C GLY A 254 -16.06 -0.79 -0.73
N LYS A 255 -17.08 -0.19 -1.34
CA LYS A 255 -17.34 1.25 -1.35
C LYS A 255 -18.69 1.53 -0.67
N PRO A 256 -18.75 1.49 0.67
CA PRO A 256 -20.02 1.48 1.39
C PRO A 256 -20.82 2.79 1.26
N PHE A 257 -20.16 3.89 0.90
CA PHE A 257 -20.78 5.22 0.81
C PHE A 257 -21.06 5.69 -0.61
N GLN A 258 -20.64 4.92 -1.62
CA GLN A 258 -20.94 5.19 -3.02
C GLN A 258 -21.98 4.19 -3.54
N LYS A 259 -23.07 4.72 -4.06
CA LYS A 259 -24.04 3.91 -4.79
C LYS A 259 -23.68 3.98 -6.28
N SER A 260 -23.68 2.83 -6.95
CA SER A 260 -23.54 2.79 -8.39
C SER A 260 -24.74 3.51 -9.06
N VAL A 261 -24.64 3.78 -10.37
CA VAL A 261 -25.75 4.31 -11.17
C VAL A 261 -27.02 3.47 -11.03
N ALA A 262 -26.86 2.17 -10.67
CA ALA A 262 -27.95 1.24 -10.39
C ALA A 262 -28.44 1.27 -8.92
N ASN A 263 -28.04 2.26 -8.12
CA ASN A 263 -28.40 2.42 -6.69
C ASN A 263 -27.99 1.22 -5.79
N THR A 264 -27.04 0.39 -6.25
CA THR A 264 -26.47 -0.74 -5.50
C THR A 264 -25.13 -0.35 -4.85
N VAL A 265 -24.84 -0.92 -3.67
CA VAL A 265 -23.54 -0.76 -3.02
C VAL A 265 -22.47 -1.41 -3.87
N GLU A 266 -21.41 -0.69 -4.20
CA GLU A 266 -20.28 -1.25 -4.94
C GLU A 266 -19.42 -2.12 -4.02
N GLN A 267 -19.46 -3.42 -4.28
CA GLN A 267 -18.61 -4.42 -3.65
C GLN A 267 -17.43 -4.71 -4.57
N ASP A 268 -16.25 -4.87 -4.01
CA ASP A 268 -15.04 -5.11 -4.80
C ASP A 268 -14.51 -6.53 -4.61
N ALA A 269 -14.13 -6.92 -3.39
CA ALA A 269 -13.55 -8.23 -3.16
C ALA A 269 -13.72 -8.76 -1.72
N PHE A 270 -13.72 -10.08 -1.60
CA PHE A 270 -13.36 -10.79 -0.37
C PHE A 270 -11.90 -11.23 -0.46
N ILE A 271 -11.15 -11.08 0.63
CA ILE A 271 -9.72 -11.37 0.67
C ILE A 271 -9.48 -12.42 1.75
N ILE A 272 -8.77 -13.47 1.37
CA ILE A 272 -8.25 -14.47 2.31
C ILE A 272 -6.75 -14.27 2.42
N PHE A 273 -6.25 -14.17 3.65
CA PHE A 273 -4.83 -14.06 3.96
C PHE A 273 -4.34 -15.29 4.72
N LEU A 274 -3.13 -15.74 4.38
CA LEU A 274 -2.38 -16.76 5.07
C LEU A 274 -0.97 -16.23 5.37
N GLY A 275 -0.54 -16.34 6.61
CA GLY A 275 0.79 -15.94 7.07
C GLY A 275 1.52 -17.07 7.76
N LEU A 276 2.84 -17.17 7.52
CA LEU A 276 3.74 -18.10 8.18
C LEU A 276 4.88 -17.34 8.84
N TYR A 277 5.16 -17.64 10.09
CA TYR A 277 6.15 -16.97 10.92
C TYR A 277 7.28 -17.90 11.29
N PHE A 278 8.50 -17.63 10.80
CA PHE A 278 9.70 -18.40 11.09
C PHE A 278 10.74 -17.47 11.72
N LYS A 279 10.88 -17.53 13.04
CA LYS A 279 11.85 -16.66 13.77
C LYS A 279 11.79 -15.21 13.27
N ASN A 280 12.72 -14.85 12.38
CA ASN A 280 12.88 -13.49 11.84
C ASN A 280 12.23 -13.29 10.46
N LEU A 281 11.73 -14.36 9.86
CA LEU A 281 11.12 -14.35 8.53
C LEU A 281 9.60 -14.49 8.66
N THR A 282 8.85 -13.63 8.00
CA THR A 282 7.41 -13.76 7.83
C THR A 282 7.11 -13.85 6.35
N LEU A 283 6.36 -14.86 5.97
CA LEU A 283 5.83 -15.04 4.62
C LEU A 283 4.32 -14.82 4.67
N GLY A 284 3.80 -14.02 3.76
CA GLY A 284 2.38 -13.75 3.61
C GLY A 284 1.92 -14.04 2.19
N TYR A 285 0.73 -14.64 2.07
CA TYR A 285 0.04 -14.81 0.81
C TYR A 285 -1.41 -14.40 0.98
N SER A 286 -1.94 -13.64 0.04
CA SER A 286 -3.38 -13.36 -0.01
C SER A 286 -3.94 -13.53 -1.41
N TYR A 287 -5.22 -13.90 -1.44
CA TYR A 287 -6.00 -13.98 -2.65
C TYR A 287 -7.26 -13.11 -2.50
N ASP A 288 -7.48 -12.22 -3.47
CA ASP A 288 -8.65 -11.36 -3.54
C ASP A 288 -9.68 -11.98 -4.49
N PHE A 289 -10.78 -12.45 -3.95
CA PHE A 289 -11.94 -12.93 -4.72
C PHE A 289 -12.74 -11.71 -5.19
N THR A 290 -12.66 -11.40 -6.47
CA THR A 290 -13.44 -10.30 -7.07
C THR A 290 -14.92 -10.62 -7.06
N ILE A 291 -15.74 -9.81 -6.39
CA ILE A 291 -17.21 -9.91 -6.35
C ILE A 291 -17.90 -8.84 -7.19
N SER A 292 -17.13 -7.92 -7.76
CA SER A 292 -17.63 -6.90 -8.69
C SER A 292 -18.12 -7.51 -10.00
N LYS A 293 -18.65 -6.70 -10.91
CA LYS A 293 -19.15 -7.14 -12.23
C LYS A 293 -18.10 -7.88 -13.09
N LEU A 294 -16.81 -7.71 -12.80
CA LEU A 294 -15.71 -8.42 -13.46
C LEU A 294 -15.65 -9.92 -13.06
N GLN A 295 -16.24 -10.28 -11.92
CA GLN A 295 -16.37 -11.65 -11.41
C GLN A 295 -15.11 -12.53 -11.59
N THR A 296 -15.32 -13.84 -11.72
CA THR A 296 -14.26 -14.85 -11.87
C THR A 296 -13.45 -14.72 -13.15
N ALA A 297 -13.97 -14.04 -14.18
CA ALA A 297 -13.26 -13.85 -15.46
C ALA A 297 -11.95 -13.05 -15.32
N SER A 298 -11.81 -12.24 -14.28
CA SER A 298 -10.58 -11.46 -14.01
C SER A 298 -9.45 -12.29 -13.40
N GLY A 299 -9.75 -13.44 -12.78
CA GLY A 299 -8.77 -14.23 -12.02
C GLY A 299 -8.41 -13.62 -10.66
N GLY A 300 -9.14 -12.59 -10.17
CA GLY A 300 -8.92 -11.97 -8.86
C GLY A 300 -7.60 -11.23 -8.74
N ALA A 301 -7.00 -11.28 -7.55
CA ALA A 301 -5.64 -10.76 -7.35
C ALA A 301 -4.86 -11.65 -6.39
N HIS A 302 -3.57 -11.82 -6.67
CA HIS A 302 -2.62 -12.57 -5.86
C HIS A 302 -1.60 -11.59 -5.28
N GLU A 303 -1.29 -11.75 -4.00
CA GLU A 303 -0.27 -10.93 -3.34
C GLU A 303 0.61 -11.80 -2.46
N ILE A 304 1.92 -11.60 -2.59
CA ILE A 304 2.94 -12.26 -1.79
C ILE A 304 3.72 -11.19 -1.03
N SER A 305 3.98 -11.42 0.24
CA SER A 305 4.83 -10.57 1.07
C SER A 305 5.91 -11.39 1.76
N VAL A 306 7.08 -10.80 1.88
CA VAL A 306 8.23 -11.32 2.62
C VAL A 306 8.71 -10.24 3.55
N VAL A 307 8.69 -10.51 4.86
CA VAL A 307 9.20 -9.60 5.89
C VAL A 307 10.35 -10.27 6.61
N TYR A 308 11.49 -9.61 6.66
CA TYR A 308 12.66 -10.07 7.41
C TYR A 308 13.07 -9.03 8.44
N GLU A 309 13.11 -9.45 9.70
CA GLU A 309 13.52 -8.62 10.84
C GLU A 309 14.90 -9.09 11.32
N PHE A 310 15.90 -8.22 11.23
CA PHE A 310 17.25 -8.54 11.67
C PHE A 310 17.30 -8.63 13.19
N SER A 311 17.84 -9.72 13.73
CA SER A 311 18.06 -9.84 15.17
C SER A 311 19.04 -8.76 15.63
N SER A 312 18.64 -7.95 16.58
CA SER A 312 19.53 -6.99 17.20
C SER A 312 20.54 -7.74 18.09
N HIS A 313 21.73 -8.04 17.57
CA HIS A 313 22.83 -8.64 18.32
C HIS A 313 23.60 -7.61 19.18
N ARG A 314 23.15 -6.38 19.25
CA ARG A 314 23.79 -5.41 20.16
C ARG A 314 23.37 -5.66 21.59
N SER A 315 24.10 -6.53 22.23
CA SER A 315 24.26 -6.61 23.70
C SER A 315 24.81 -5.28 24.24
N ASP A 316 23.99 -4.25 24.24
CA ASP A 316 24.34 -2.98 24.86
C ASP A 316 24.13 -3.05 26.37
N LYS A 317 25.01 -3.74 27.05
CA LYS A 317 25.06 -3.81 28.53
C LYS A 317 25.38 -2.48 29.21
N LYS A 318 25.66 -1.39 28.49
CA LYS A 318 26.24 -0.15 29.09
C LYS A 318 25.34 1.09 29.15
N ASN A 319 24.12 1.13 28.60
CA ASN A 319 23.33 2.38 28.65
C ASN A 319 22.01 2.23 29.39
N LYS A 320 21.97 2.59 30.66
CA LYS A 320 20.78 2.61 31.53
C LYS A 320 19.69 3.65 31.15
N LYS A 321 19.87 4.46 30.12
CA LYS A 321 18.92 5.50 29.69
C LYS A 321 18.34 5.29 28.29
N LYS A 322 18.17 4.02 27.86
CA LYS A 322 17.57 3.76 26.56
C LYS A 322 16.08 4.06 26.56
N TYR A 323 15.64 4.71 25.48
CA TYR A 323 14.21 4.87 25.20
C TYR A 323 13.60 3.49 25.00
N LYS A 324 12.75 3.04 25.94
CA LYS A 324 12.04 1.79 25.80
C LYS A 324 10.90 1.99 24.78
N LEU A 325 11.07 1.49 23.57
CA LEU A 325 10.05 1.52 22.53
C LEU A 325 8.84 0.73 23.02
N ILE A 326 7.64 1.29 22.90
CA ILE A 326 6.40 0.54 23.13
C ILE A 326 6.07 -0.16 21.80
N PRO A 327 5.83 -1.49 21.79
CA PRO A 327 5.49 -2.19 20.56
C PRO A 327 4.15 -1.69 20.02
N CYS A 328 4.09 -1.42 18.72
CA CYS A 328 2.82 -1.24 18.04
C CYS A 328 2.17 -2.62 17.88
N PRO A 329 0.86 -2.78 18.07
CA PRO A 329 0.15 -4.04 17.86
C PRO A 329 -0.04 -4.34 16.37
N SER A 330 0.92 -3.94 15.54
CA SER A 330 0.98 -4.42 14.17
C SER A 330 1.09 -5.93 14.17
N PHE A 331 0.53 -6.58 13.18
CA PHE A 331 0.33 -8.04 13.09
C PHE A 331 1.60 -8.89 13.28
N ASN A 332 2.78 -8.28 13.16
CA ASN A 332 4.08 -8.95 13.19
C ASN A 332 4.85 -8.80 14.49
N SER A 333 4.31 -8.12 15.50
CA SER A 333 5.02 -7.96 16.76
C SER A 333 4.97 -9.25 17.58
N LYS A 334 6.02 -10.05 17.52
CA LYS A 334 6.21 -11.21 18.43
C LYS A 334 6.33 -10.69 19.86
N GLU A 335 5.51 -11.21 20.77
CA GLU A 335 5.54 -10.80 22.18
C GLU A 335 6.87 -11.10 22.89
N GLY A 336 7.70 -12.02 22.36
CA GLY A 336 8.98 -12.45 22.95
C GLY A 336 10.17 -11.51 22.76
N PHE A 337 10.06 -10.45 21.95
CA PHE A 337 11.17 -9.52 21.71
C PHE A 337 11.19 -8.29 22.64
N TRP A 338 10.20 -8.14 23.54
CA TRP A 338 9.98 -6.94 24.34
C TRP A 338 10.22 -7.11 25.84
N ASN A 339 10.73 -8.29 26.30
CA ASN A 339 11.09 -8.56 27.68
C ASN A 339 12.53 -8.16 28.01
#